data_a7f7bb05682fbeed0509c81a9e7b3def
#
_entry.id   a7f7bb05682fbeed0509c81a9e7b3def
#
_cell.length_a   1.000
_cell.length_b   1.000
_cell.length_c   1.000
_cell.angle_alpha   90.00
_cell.angle_beta   90.00
_cell.angle_gamma   90.00
#
_symmetry.space_group_name_H-M   'P 1'
#
loop_
_entity.id
_entity.type
_entity.pdbx_description
1 polymer ?
#
loop_
_entity_poly.entity_id
_entity_poly.type
_entity_poly.pdbx_seq_one_letter_code
_entity_poly.pdbx_strand_id
1 'polypeptide(L)'
;MIQEVVSVDLPVHERLVIKKNRLEPENMTGKEKRISIVTGTHGDELDGQYICYEIIKKIQMYPEKLKGILDIYPDVNPLGIDMGSRGIPMFDLDMNRVFPGDNNGAVAEYTAAGLIDDIIGSDFCLDIHSSNIFLKEMPQLRMTEENKDKLLPYAKKLNADFIWIYSSKTVLDATLAYSLNNMGVPTLVAEWELDTELIMNTVSSLLKVYLI
;
A
#
# COMPACT_ATOMS: atom_id res chain seq x y z
N MET A 1 6.14 -15.22 -4.49
CA MET A 1 5.73 -15.45 -5.91
C MET A 1 5.19 -14.14 -6.47
N ILE A 2 5.58 -13.76 -7.70
CA ILE A 2 5.02 -12.57 -8.38
C ILE A 2 3.72 -12.98 -9.05
N GLN A 3 2.66 -12.20 -8.85
CA GLN A 3 1.32 -12.43 -9.41
C GLN A 3 0.82 -11.15 -10.09
N GLU A 4 0.16 -11.29 -11.23
CA GLU A 4 -0.57 -10.19 -11.86
C GLU A 4 -1.89 -9.97 -11.09
N VAL A 5 -2.18 -8.73 -10.75
CA VAL A 5 -3.39 -8.30 -10.04
C VAL A 5 -4.39 -7.69 -11.02
N VAL A 6 -3.91 -6.74 -11.81
CA VAL A 6 -4.70 -6.07 -12.85
C VAL A 6 -3.88 -6.02 -14.12
N SER A 7 -4.53 -6.22 -15.26
CA SER A 7 -3.94 -6.04 -16.57
C SER A 7 -4.91 -5.35 -17.51
N VAL A 8 -4.47 -4.28 -18.14
CA VAL A 8 -5.24 -3.50 -19.11
C VAL A 8 -4.42 -3.31 -20.38
N ASP A 9 -5.01 -3.66 -21.51
CA ASP A 9 -4.41 -3.38 -22.81
C ASP A 9 -4.47 -1.88 -23.12
N LEU A 10 -3.34 -1.32 -23.50
CA LEU A 10 -3.19 0.07 -23.90
C LEU A 10 -2.99 0.15 -25.43
N PRO A 11 -3.12 1.36 -26.04
CA PRO A 11 -2.78 1.57 -27.44
C PRO A 11 -1.36 1.06 -27.78
N VAL A 12 -1.12 0.74 -29.06
CA VAL A 12 0.16 0.28 -29.64
C VAL A 12 0.74 -1.00 -29.02
N HIS A 13 -0.14 -1.90 -28.56
CA HIS A 13 0.20 -3.19 -27.94
C HIS A 13 0.96 -3.11 -26.61
N GLU A 14 0.90 -1.95 -25.95
CA GLU A 14 1.37 -1.82 -24.58
C GLU A 14 0.35 -2.38 -23.58
N ARG A 15 0.81 -2.70 -22.37
CA ARG A 15 -0.06 -3.18 -21.29
C ARG A 15 0.28 -2.48 -19.99
N LEU A 16 -0.75 -1.96 -19.32
CA LEU A 16 -0.63 -1.56 -17.92
C LEU A 16 -0.85 -2.82 -17.08
N VAL A 17 0.14 -3.18 -16.24
CA VAL A 17 0.06 -4.37 -15.40
C VAL A 17 0.45 -3.99 -13.96
N ILE A 18 -0.48 -4.16 -13.04
CA ILE A 18 -0.18 -4.10 -11.60
C ILE A 18 0.16 -5.51 -11.12
N LYS A 19 1.25 -5.63 -10.39
CA LYS A 19 1.75 -6.90 -9.83
C LYS A 19 1.89 -6.81 -8.34
N LYS A 20 1.78 -7.96 -7.68
CA LYS A 20 2.14 -8.12 -6.26
C LYS A 20 3.22 -9.20 -6.08
N ASN A 21 3.98 -9.07 -5.01
CA ASN A 21 4.79 -10.14 -4.47
C ASN A 21 4.01 -10.78 -3.32
N ARG A 22 3.58 -12.03 -3.50
CA ARG A 22 2.99 -12.82 -2.44
C ARG A 22 4.04 -13.67 -1.75
N LEU A 23 4.18 -13.50 -0.44
CA LEU A 23 5.05 -14.28 0.43
C LEU A 23 4.16 -15.08 1.38
N GLU A 24 4.41 -16.38 1.47
CA GLU A 24 3.62 -17.34 2.24
C GLU A 24 4.54 -18.18 3.13
N PRO A 25 4.06 -18.62 4.33
CA PRO A 25 4.78 -19.58 5.15
C PRO A 25 4.99 -20.89 4.41
N GLU A 26 6.08 -21.60 4.73
CA GLU A 26 6.34 -22.93 4.18
C GLU A 26 5.23 -23.95 4.53
N ASN A 27 4.64 -23.81 5.71
CA ASN A 27 3.58 -24.69 6.21
C ASN A 27 2.30 -23.90 6.44
N MET A 28 1.39 -23.94 5.47
CA MET A 28 0.09 -23.29 5.53
C MET A 28 -0.90 -24.13 6.35
N THR A 29 -1.63 -23.47 7.25
CA THR A 29 -2.70 -24.09 8.08
C THR A 29 -4.10 -23.71 7.59
N GLY A 30 -4.20 -22.71 6.71
CA GLY A 30 -5.45 -22.11 6.24
C GLY A 30 -6.08 -21.11 7.22
N LYS A 31 -5.32 -20.71 8.25
CA LYS A 31 -5.75 -19.71 9.26
C LYS A 31 -4.79 -18.53 9.34
N GLU A 32 -3.86 -18.46 8.39
CA GLU A 32 -2.88 -17.39 8.33
C GLU A 32 -3.56 -16.05 8.18
N LYS A 33 -3.10 -15.08 8.94
CA LYS A 33 -3.45 -13.68 8.72
C LYS A 33 -2.80 -13.18 7.44
N ARG A 34 -3.55 -12.36 6.70
CA ARG A 34 -3.09 -11.74 5.47
C ARG A 34 -2.90 -10.23 5.67
N ILE A 35 -1.70 -9.77 5.39
CA ILE A 35 -1.38 -8.33 5.39
C ILE A 35 -1.08 -7.90 3.97
N SER A 36 -1.61 -6.75 3.59
CA SER A 36 -1.29 -6.07 2.34
C SER A 36 -0.43 -4.83 2.61
N ILE A 37 0.62 -4.63 1.81
CA ILE A 37 1.43 -3.42 1.79
C ILE A 37 1.32 -2.84 0.39
N VAL A 38 0.88 -1.60 0.30
CA VAL A 38 0.68 -0.89 -0.97
C VAL A 38 1.60 0.32 -1.02
N THR A 39 2.20 0.57 -2.17
CA THR A 39 2.99 1.78 -2.45
C THR A 39 2.98 2.10 -3.94
N GLY A 40 3.55 3.25 -4.31
CA GLY A 40 3.61 3.68 -5.71
C GLY A 40 2.26 4.12 -6.28
N THR A 41 1.34 4.56 -5.44
CA THR A 41 0.10 5.25 -5.86
C THR A 41 0.43 6.55 -6.56
N HIS A 42 1.45 7.25 -6.10
CA HIS A 42 2.06 8.39 -6.77
C HIS A 42 3.44 8.01 -7.28
N GLY A 43 3.70 8.29 -8.55
CA GLY A 43 4.93 7.83 -9.20
C GLY A 43 6.18 8.64 -8.86
N ASP A 44 6.03 9.77 -8.20
CA ASP A 44 7.13 10.61 -7.68
C ASP A 44 7.51 10.31 -6.21
N GLU A 45 6.84 9.33 -5.57
CA GLU A 45 7.05 8.91 -4.18
C GLU A 45 7.77 7.55 -4.17
N LEU A 46 9.11 7.55 -4.30
CA LEU A 46 9.88 6.33 -4.56
C LEU A 46 10.35 5.56 -3.32
N ASP A 47 10.24 6.15 -2.13
CA ASP A 47 10.76 5.54 -0.89
C ASP A 47 10.04 4.23 -0.54
N GLY A 48 8.75 4.16 -0.87
CA GLY A 48 7.93 2.97 -0.65
C GLY A 48 8.44 1.72 -1.38
N GLN A 49 8.95 1.85 -2.61
CA GLN A 49 9.51 0.73 -3.37
C GLN A 49 10.77 0.18 -2.69
N TYR A 50 11.63 1.07 -2.18
CA TYR A 50 12.82 0.65 -1.44
C TYR A 50 12.46 -0.08 -0.15
N ILE A 51 11.46 0.41 0.58
CA ILE A 51 10.91 -0.25 1.77
C ILE A 51 10.42 -1.65 1.42
N CYS A 52 9.62 -1.78 0.37
CA CYS A 52 9.11 -3.07 -0.08
C CYS A 52 10.24 -4.04 -0.45
N TYR A 53 11.26 -3.56 -1.14
CA TYR A 53 12.45 -4.35 -1.49
C TYR A 53 13.15 -4.90 -0.24
N GLU A 54 13.43 -4.06 0.76
CA GLU A 54 14.10 -4.49 2.00
C GLU A 54 13.25 -5.45 2.83
N ILE A 55 11.90 -5.28 2.85
CA ILE A 55 10.98 -6.23 3.48
C ILE A 55 11.10 -7.60 2.82
N ILE A 56 10.98 -7.66 1.50
CA ILE A 56 11.05 -8.91 0.73
C ILE A 56 12.38 -9.60 0.98
N LYS A 57 13.48 -8.88 0.86
CA LYS A 57 14.83 -9.37 1.08
C LYS A 57 15.01 -9.94 2.50
N LYS A 58 14.51 -9.26 3.52
CA LYS A 58 14.58 -9.69 4.92
C LYS A 58 13.81 -10.99 5.14
N ILE A 59 12.60 -11.10 4.57
CA ILE A 59 11.79 -12.32 4.68
C ILE A 59 12.46 -13.48 3.94
N GLN A 60 13.01 -13.24 2.75
CA GLN A 60 13.72 -14.27 1.97
C GLN A 60 14.97 -14.79 2.66
N MET A 61 15.62 -13.96 3.51
CA MET A 61 16.76 -14.43 4.32
C MET A 61 16.35 -15.35 5.49
N TYR A 62 15.11 -15.25 5.95
CA TYR A 62 14.60 -16.01 7.10
C TYR A 62 13.16 -16.48 6.84
N PRO A 63 12.92 -17.29 5.80
CA PRO A 63 11.57 -17.68 5.38
C PRO A 63 10.82 -18.48 6.44
N GLU A 64 11.55 -19.25 7.26
CA GLU A 64 10.99 -20.03 8.35
C GLU A 64 10.33 -19.20 9.47
N LYS A 65 10.61 -17.90 9.51
CA LYS A 65 10.00 -16.97 10.47
C LYS A 65 8.65 -16.43 10.02
N LEU A 66 8.33 -16.54 8.75
CA LEU A 66 7.06 -16.06 8.22
C LEU A 66 5.90 -16.95 8.70
N LYS A 67 4.92 -16.38 9.40
CA LYS A 67 3.75 -17.09 9.95
C LYS A 67 2.43 -16.69 9.30
N GLY A 68 2.41 -15.61 8.54
CA GLY A 68 1.24 -15.11 7.85
C GLY A 68 1.51 -14.90 6.37
N ILE A 69 0.48 -14.52 5.63
CA ILE A 69 0.58 -14.15 4.22
C ILE A 69 0.89 -12.66 4.12
N LEU A 70 1.88 -12.31 3.32
CA LEU A 70 2.20 -10.93 3.01
C LEU A 70 2.08 -10.69 1.52
N ASP A 71 1.12 -9.86 1.14
CA ASP A 71 0.94 -9.34 -0.22
C ASP A 71 1.56 -7.94 -0.31
N ILE A 72 2.56 -7.77 -1.17
CA ILE A 72 3.25 -6.51 -1.38
C ILE A 72 2.97 -6.03 -2.80
N TYR A 73 2.36 -4.85 -2.91
CA TYR A 73 2.08 -4.14 -4.15
C TYR A 73 3.07 -2.96 -4.27
N PRO A 74 4.25 -3.20 -4.87
CA PRO A 74 5.33 -2.20 -4.83
C PRO A 74 5.10 -1.04 -5.78
N ASP A 75 4.16 -1.19 -6.72
CA ASP A 75 3.93 -0.26 -7.80
C ASP A 75 2.48 -0.39 -8.29
N VAL A 76 1.62 0.50 -7.85
CA VAL A 76 0.21 0.50 -8.29
C VAL A 76 -0.10 1.56 -9.34
N ASN A 77 0.89 2.41 -9.68
CA ASN A 77 0.86 3.36 -10.78
C ASN A 77 2.15 3.28 -11.60
N PRO A 78 2.38 2.17 -12.34
CA PRO A 78 3.62 1.94 -13.06
C PRO A 78 3.96 3.04 -14.08
N LEU A 79 2.94 3.59 -14.75
CA LEU A 79 3.15 4.68 -15.70
C LEU A 79 3.63 5.97 -15.00
N GLY A 80 3.10 6.24 -13.81
CA GLY A 80 3.54 7.37 -13.00
C GLY A 80 4.99 7.21 -12.53
N ILE A 81 5.37 6.02 -12.08
CA ILE A 81 6.74 5.73 -11.64
C ILE A 81 7.73 5.85 -12.81
N ASP A 82 7.41 5.28 -13.96
CA ASP A 82 8.26 5.37 -15.15
C ASP A 82 8.51 6.82 -15.60
N MET A 83 7.54 7.68 -15.39
CA MET A 83 7.61 9.12 -15.75
C MET A 83 8.05 10.02 -14.59
N GLY A 84 8.16 9.49 -13.37
CA GLY A 84 8.41 10.28 -12.16
C GLY A 84 7.31 11.33 -11.91
N SER A 85 6.06 10.99 -12.23
CA SER A 85 4.91 11.89 -12.09
C SER A 85 3.95 11.41 -11.01
N ARG A 86 3.37 12.36 -10.29
CA ARG A 86 2.40 12.05 -9.22
C ARG A 86 1.21 11.23 -9.73
N GLY A 87 0.55 11.70 -10.76
CA GLY A 87 -0.63 11.06 -11.34
C GLY A 87 -0.30 10.08 -12.46
N ILE A 88 -1.34 9.54 -13.08
CA ILE A 88 -1.25 8.72 -14.28
C ILE A 88 -1.01 9.64 -15.48
N PRO A 89 0.17 9.59 -16.14
CA PRO A 89 0.58 10.63 -17.09
C PRO A 89 -0.36 10.82 -18.29
N MET A 90 -0.97 9.74 -18.77
CA MET A 90 -1.84 9.77 -19.93
C MET A 90 -3.19 10.46 -19.67
N PHE A 91 -3.59 10.57 -18.39
CA PHE A 91 -4.93 11.02 -18.01
C PHE A 91 -4.90 12.25 -17.09
N ASP A 92 -3.71 12.71 -16.69
CA ASP A 92 -3.50 13.76 -15.67
C ASP A 92 -4.37 13.53 -14.41
N LEU A 93 -4.42 12.26 -13.97
CA LEU A 93 -5.34 11.80 -12.95
C LEU A 93 -4.58 11.30 -11.73
N ASP A 94 -4.89 11.84 -10.56
CA ASP A 94 -4.40 11.30 -9.28
C ASP A 94 -5.17 10.00 -8.95
N MET A 95 -4.46 8.85 -8.99
CA MET A 95 -5.06 7.54 -8.71
C MET A 95 -5.68 7.50 -7.31
N ASN A 96 -5.13 8.24 -6.35
CA ASN A 96 -5.67 8.35 -5.00
C ASN A 96 -6.90 9.28 -4.90
N ARG A 97 -7.57 9.53 -6.04
CA ARG A 97 -8.87 10.20 -6.16
C ARG A 97 -9.89 9.39 -6.97
N VAL A 98 -9.54 8.14 -7.27
CA VAL A 98 -10.33 7.26 -8.14
C VAL A 98 -10.95 6.09 -7.37
N PHE A 99 -10.38 5.73 -6.22
CA PHE A 99 -10.88 4.61 -5.40
C PHE A 99 -12.31 4.86 -4.88
N PRO A 100 -13.15 3.81 -4.81
CA PRO A 100 -12.81 2.40 -4.98
C PRO A 100 -12.72 1.94 -6.44
N GLY A 101 -12.97 2.81 -7.42
CA GLY A 101 -13.01 2.47 -8.84
C GLY A 101 -14.33 1.88 -9.30
N ASP A 102 -14.38 1.46 -10.56
CA ASP A 102 -15.52 0.79 -11.20
C ASP A 102 -14.99 -0.23 -12.22
N ASN A 103 -15.42 -1.49 -12.10
CA ASN A 103 -15.06 -2.59 -13.02
C ASN A 103 -15.57 -2.37 -14.47
N ASN A 104 -16.48 -1.44 -14.68
CA ASN A 104 -16.97 -1.03 -16.01
C ASN A 104 -16.54 0.38 -16.40
N GLY A 105 -15.71 1.01 -15.60
CA GLY A 105 -15.24 2.38 -15.78
C GLY A 105 -14.09 2.53 -16.77
N ALA A 106 -13.52 3.72 -16.82
CA ALA A 106 -12.31 3.98 -17.58
C ALA A 106 -11.10 3.23 -17.01
N VAL A 107 -9.97 3.22 -17.73
CA VAL A 107 -8.76 2.45 -17.35
C VAL A 107 -8.35 2.67 -15.90
N ALA A 108 -8.34 3.91 -15.41
CA ALA A 108 -7.96 4.21 -14.04
C ALA A 108 -8.97 3.66 -13.01
N GLU A 109 -10.27 3.76 -13.29
CA GLU A 109 -11.33 3.24 -12.43
C GLU A 109 -11.33 1.71 -12.40
N TYR A 110 -11.17 1.08 -13.56
CA TYR A 110 -11.02 -0.38 -13.66
C TYR A 110 -9.78 -0.88 -12.90
N THR A 111 -8.68 -0.17 -13.03
CA THR A 111 -7.42 -0.49 -12.35
C THR A 111 -7.57 -0.37 -10.83
N ALA A 112 -8.21 0.70 -10.35
CA ALA A 112 -8.48 0.92 -8.94
C ALA A 112 -9.41 -0.16 -8.36
N ALA A 113 -10.48 -0.52 -9.07
CA ALA A 113 -11.40 -1.57 -8.66
C ALA A 113 -10.72 -2.93 -8.55
N GLY A 114 -9.92 -3.32 -9.54
CA GLY A 114 -9.18 -4.59 -9.51
C GLY A 114 -8.17 -4.66 -8.37
N LEU A 115 -7.51 -3.54 -8.01
CA LEU A 115 -6.64 -3.48 -6.85
C LEU A 115 -7.42 -3.65 -5.53
N ILE A 116 -8.55 -2.97 -5.38
CA ILE A 116 -9.45 -3.11 -4.23
C ILE A 116 -9.90 -4.56 -4.08
N ASP A 117 -10.38 -5.18 -5.16
CA ASP A 117 -10.89 -6.56 -5.17
C ASP A 117 -9.82 -7.56 -4.70
N ASP A 118 -8.57 -7.36 -5.07
CA ASP A 118 -7.47 -8.22 -4.64
C ASP A 118 -7.05 -7.99 -3.18
N ILE A 119 -7.16 -6.77 -2.66
CA ILE A 119 -6.82 -6.43 -1.26
C ILE A 119 -7.93 -6.83 -0.29
N ILE A 120 -9.20 -6.81 -0.70
CA ILE A 120 -10.34 -7.23 0.13
C ILE A 120 -10.09 -8.60 0.76
N GLY A 121 -10.42 -8.72 2.06
CA GLY A 121 -10.16 -9.93 2.85
C GLY A 121 -8.77 -9.95 3.51
N SER A 122 -7.95 -8.90 3.35
CA SER A 122 -6.77 -8.71 4.20
C SER A 122 -7.19 -8.37 5.63
N ASP A 123 -6.46 -8.90 6.62
CA ASP A 123 -6.66 -8.55 8.04
C ASP A 123 -6.18 -7.13 8.36
N PHE A 124 -5.25 -6.62 7.56
CA PHE A 124 -4.71 -5.26 7.67
C PHE A 124 -4.07 -4.83 6.35
N CYS A 125 -4.16 -3.54 6.03
CA CYS A 125 -3.44 -2.93 4.91
C CYS A 125 -2.61 -1.76 5.41
N LEU A 126 -1.39 -1.63 4.88
CA LEU A 126 -0.53 -0.47 5.05
C LEU A 126 -0.35 0.21 3.70
N ASP A 127 -0.84 1.43 3.59
CA ASP A 127 -0.73 2.29 2.41
C ASP A 127 0.43 3.26 2.63
N ILE A 128 1.54 3.03 1.93
CA ILE A 128 2.80 3.77 2.12
C ILE A 128 2.92 4.85 1.06
N HIS A 129 3.04 6.06 1.53
CA HIS A 129 3.35 7.26 0.78
C HIS A 129 4.65 7.88 1.26
N SER A 130 5.21 8.77 0.49
CA SER A 130 6.28 9.68 0.91
C SER A 130 6.03 11.07 0.34
N SER A 131 6.80 12.04 0.80
CA SER A 131 6.81 13.33 0.11
C SER A 131 7.47 13.17 -1.28
N ASN A 132 7.24 14.15 -2.14
CA ASN A 132 7.94 14.19 -3.40
C ASN A 132 9.43 14.53 -3.19
N ILE A 133 10.25 14.35 -4.21
CA ILE A 133 11.71 14.54 -4.20
C ILE A 133 12.20 15.93 -3.74
N PHE A 134 11.30 16.91 -3.58
CA PHE A 134 11.62 18.30 -3.23
C PHE A 134 11.32 18.65 -1.77
N LEU A 135 10.56 17.80 -1.06
CA LEU A 135 10.09 18.05 0.30
C LEU A 135 10.55 16.93 1.22
N LYS A 136 10.89 17.29 2.44
CA LYS A 136 11.12 16.34 3.51
C LYS A 136 10.02 16.48 4.55
N GLU A 137 9.24 15.42 4.74
CA GLU A 137 8.20 15.36 5.76
C GLU A 137 8.66 14.56 6.98
N MET A 138 8.07 14.86 8.12
CA MET A 138 8.27 14.06 9.33
C MET A 138 7.52 12.74 9.23
N PRO A 139 8.14 11.59 9.56
CA PRO A 139 7.47 10.30 9.57
C PRO A 139 6.18 10.31 10.38
N GLN A 140 5.08 10.01 9.74
CA GLN A 140 3.75 10.11 10.33
C GLN A 140 2.81 9.00 9.88
N LEU A 141 1.84 8.69 10.74
CA LEU A 141 0.73 7.82 10.41
C LEU A 141 -0.55 8.65 10.36
N ARG A 142 -1.38 8.39 9.35
CA ARG A 142 -2.61 9.16 9.12
C ARG A 142 -3.82 8.26 9.23
N MET A 143 -4.86 8.72 9.91
CA MET A 143 -6.16 8.03 10.03
C MET A 143 -7.29 9.03 10.22
N THR A 144 -8.49 8.61 9.87
CA THR A 144 -9.69 9.43 10.13
C THR A 144 -10.17 9.27 11.57
N GLU A 145 -10.88 10.27 12.09
CA GLU A 145 -11.51 10.21 13.41
C GLU A 145 -12.46 9.00 13.54
N GLU A 146 -13.17 8.65 12.46
CA GLU A 146 -14.11 7.51 12.43
C GLU A 146 -13.43 6.16 12.57
N ASN A 147 -12.19 6.03 12.07
CA ASN A 147 -11.42 4.79 12.10
C ASN A 147 -10.42 4.73 13.27
N LYS A 148 -10.32 5.78 14.06
CA LYS A 148 -9.34 5.95 15.14
C LYS A 148 -9.30 4.77 16.10
N ASP A 149 -10.45 4.39 16.66
CA ASP A 149 -10.50 3.34 17.68
C ASP A 149 -10.03 1.99 17.14
N LYS A 150 -10.29 1.73 15.85
CA LYS A 150 -9.88 0.52 15.14
C LYS A 150 -8.39 0.54 14.78
N LEU A 151 -7.87 1.70 14.35
CA LEU A 151 -6.51 1.80 13.79
C LEU A 151 -5.44 2.19 14.80
N LEU A 152 -5.79 2.90 15.88
CA LEU A 152 -4.82 3.36 16.87
C LEU A 152 -4.01 2.24 17.54
N PRO A 153 -4.58 1.03 17.83
CA PRO A 153 -3.79 -0.08 18.34
C PRO A 153 -2.70 -0.56 17.37
N TYR A 154 -2.92 -0.46 16.06
CA TYR A 154 -1.93 -0.77 15.02
C TYR A 154 -0.88 0.34 14.94
N ALA A 155 -1.33 1.59 14.86
CA ALA A 155 -0.45 2.75 14.75
C ALA A 155 0.57 2.83 15.89
N LYS A 156 0.15 2.56 17.14
CA LYS A 156 1.04 2.57 18.31
C LYS A 156 2.16 1.53 18.28
N LYS A 157 2.07 0.54 17.40
CA LYS A 157 3.09 -0.51 17.23
C LYS A 157 4.08 -0.16 16.13
N LEU A 158 3.75 0.82 15.30
CA LEU A 158 4.62 1.32 14.26
C LEU A 158 5.45 2.48 14.81
N ASN A 159 6.72 2.49 14.42
CA ASN A 159 7.66 3.50 14.90
C ASN A 159 7.57 4.75 14.02
N ALA A 160 6.59 5.62 14.29
CA ALA A 160 6.42 6.91 13.63
C ALA A 160 6.49 8.04 14.66
N ASP A 161 6.95 9.22 14.24
CA ASP A 161 7.13 10.36 15.13
C ASP A 161 5.81 10.91 15.65
N PHE A 162 4.75 10.86 14.84
CA PHE A 162 3.42 11.23 15.30
C PHE A 162 2.28 10.54 14.53
N ILE A 163 1.08 10.61 15.11
CA ILE A 163 -0.15 10.10 14.52
C ILE A 163 -1.06 11.29 14.25
N TRP A 164 -1.38 11.52 12.96
CA TRP A 164 -2.30 12.56 12.56
C TRP A 164 -3.71 11.99 12.40
N ILE A 165 -4.63 12.48 13.25
CA ILE A 165 -6.05 12.12 13.19
C ILE A 165 -6.80 13.31 12.63
N TYR A 166 -7.55 13.10 11.54
CA TYR A 166 -8.25 14.16 10.84
C TYR A 166 -9.73 13.82 10.59
N SER A 167 -10.55 14.84 10.35
CA SER A 167 -11.96 14.63 10.01
C SER A 167 -12.10 14.17 8.56
N SER A 168 -12.93 13.15 8.32
CA SER A 168 -13.17 12.56 6.99
C SER A 168 -13.97 13.44 6.02
N LYS A 169 -14.48 14.58 6.44
CA LYS A 169 -15.29 15.47 5.59
C LYS A 169 -14.43 16.26 4.57
N THR A 170 -13.67 15.57 3.76
CA THR A 170 -12.74 16.22 2.81
C THR A 170 -12.66 15.43 1.49
N VAL A 171 -11.85 15.93 0.57
CA VAL A 171 -11.48 15.32 -0.72
C VAL A 171 -10.89 13.90 -0.59
N LEU A 172 -10.74 13.38 0.63
CA LEU A 172 -10.08 12.10 0.91
C LEU A 172 -11.03 10.89 0.78
N ASP A 173 -12.30 11.09 0.47
CA ASP A 173 -13.31 10.01 0.37
C ASP A 173 -13.04 9.06 -0.82
N ALA A 174 -12.19 9.46 -1.76
CA ALA A 174 -11.80 8.65 -2.92
C ALA A 174 -10.35 8.12 -2.84
N THR A 175 -9.80 8.01 -1.62
CA THR A 175 -8.48 7.41 -1.41
C THR A 175 -8.57 5.90 -1.20
N LEU A 176 -7.45 5.20 -1.47
CA LEU A 176 -7.34 3.76 -1.22
C LEU A 176 -7.70 3.42 0.24
N ALA A 177 -7.06 4.10 1.19
CA ALA A 177 -7.25 3.83 2.61
C ALA A 177 -8.69 4.09 3.08
N TYR A 178 -9.34 5.16 2.61
CA TYR A 178 -10.73 5.43 2.93
C TYR A 178 -11.66 4.33 2.41
N SER A 179 -11.50 3.95 1.13
CA SER A 179 -12.30 2.92 0.49
C SER A 179 -12.15 1.56 1.19
N LEU A 180 -10.94 1.11 1.46
CA LEU A 180 -10.67 -0.16 2.14
C LEU A 180 -11.22 -0.18 3.58
N ASN A 181 -11.07 0.91 4.34
CA ASN A 181 -11.64 1.01 5.68
C ASN A 181 -13.16 0.88 5.67
N ASN A 182 -13.84 1.50 4.70
CA ASN A 182 -15.30 1.39 4.53
C ASN A 182 -15.73 -0.01 4.11
N MET A 183 -14.87 -0.75 3.41
CA MET A 183 -15.09 -2.14 3.00
C MET A 183 -14.65 -3.17 4.05
N GLY A 184 -14.25 -2.71 5.24
CA GLY A 184 -13.93 -3.57 6.38
C GLY A 184 -12.50 -4.02 6.50
N VAL A 185 -11.60 -3.59 5.60
CA VAL A 185 -10.15 -3.83 5.71
C VAL A 185 -9.51 -2.69 6.51
N PRO A 186 -9.00 -2.93 7.73
CA PRO A 186 -8.29 -1.91 8.50
C PRO A 186 -7.07 -1.42 7.73
N THR A 187 -7.11 -0.17 7.28
CA THR A 187 -6.05 0.42 6.45
C THR A 187 -5.49 1.66 7.08
N LEU A 188 -4.19 1.67 7.30
CA LEU A 188 -3.43 2.78 7.87
C LEU A 188 -2.56 3.40 6.79
N VAL A 189 -2.56 4.73 6.70
CA VAL A 189 -1.67 5.47 5.81
C VAL A 189 -0.39 5.82 6.56
N ALA A 190 0.74 5.58 5.93
CA ALA A 190 2.06 5.97 6.41
C ALA A 190 2.70 6.94 5.41
N GLU A 191 3.15 8.08 5.90
CA GLU A 191 3.99 9.01 5.15
C GLU A 191 5.40 8.88 5.70
N TRP A 192 6.27 8.21 4.95
CA TRP A 192 7.63 7.94 5.37
C TRP A 192 8.63 8.41 4.34
N GLU A 193 9.69 9.02 4.82
CA GLU A 193 10.88 9.31 4.02
C GLU A 193 12.02 8.38 4.42
N LEU A 194 12.99 8.24 3.53
CA LEU A 194 14.18 7.41 3.73
C LEU A 194 15.01 7.89 4.94
N ASP A 195 14.54 7.54 6.13
CA ASP A 195 15.43 7.20 7.23
C ASP A 195 15.46 5.68 7.32
N THR A 196 16.53 5.09 6.80
CA THR A 196 16.66 3.63 6.64
C THR A 196 16.51 2.91 7.98
N GLU A 197 16.93 3.51 9.08
CA GLU A 197 16.85 2.92 10.41
C GLU A 197 15.42 2.94 10.95
N LEU A 198 14.72 4.04 10.78
CA LEU A 198 13.33 4.21 11.18
C LEU A 198 12.42 3.23 10.42
N ILE A 199 12.59 3.16 9.09
CA ILE A 199 11.85 2.26 8.21
C ILE A 199 12.06 0.81 8.61
N MET A 200 13.32 0.38 8.79
CA MET A 200 13.64 -1.00 9.15
C MET A 200 13.12 -1.37 10.54
N ASN A 201 13.07 -0.45 11.47
CA ASN A 201 12.50 -0.66 12.80
C ASN A 201 10.96 -0.79 12.73
N THR A 202 10.31 0.03 11.92
CA THR A 202 8.86 0.00 11.73
C THR A 202 8.42 -1.28 11.01
N VAL A 203 9.11 -1.63 9.94
CA VAL A 203 8.92 -2.90 9.22
C VAL A 203 9.12 -4.09 10.15
N SER A 204 10.20 -4.07 10.96
CA SER A 204 10.44 -5.11 11.94
C SER A 204 9.34 -5.21 12.98
N SER A 205 8.74 -4.10 13.36
CA SER A 205 7.61 -4.04 14.30
C SER A 205 6.34 -4.60 13.69
N LEU A 206 6.02 -4.25 12.44
CA LEU A 206 4.92 -4.85 11.67
C LEU A 206 5.08 -6.36 11.54
N LEU A 207 6.23 -6.81 11.09
CA LEU A 207 6.51 -8.22 10.91
C LEU A 207 6.42 -8.99 12.24
N LYS A 208 6.97 -8.47 13.33
CA LYS A 208 6.92 -9.10 14.66
C LYS A 208 5.50 -9.25 15.19
N VAL A 209 4.63 -8.32 14.89
CA VAL A 209 3.27 -8.31 15.45
C VAL A 209 2.32 -9.21 14.67
N TYR A 210 2.56 -9.41 13.37
CA TYR A 210 1.59 -10.07 12.49
C TYR A 210 2.13 -11.29 11.74
N LEU A 211 3.45 -11.37 11.52
CA LEU A 211 3.99 -12.33 10.57
C LEU A 211 5.18 -13.16 11.08
N ILE A 212 5.84 -12.77 12.17
CA ILE A 212 7.07 -13.47 12.65
C ILE A 212 6.88 -14.02 14.05
#